data_db27d991c1c78790dd75f7469e81d858
#
_entry.id   db27d991c1c78790dd75f7469e81d858
#
_cell.length_a   1.000
_cell.length_b   1.000
_cell.length_c   1.000
_cell.angle_alpha   90.00
_cell.angle_beta   90.00
_cell.angle_gamma   90.00
#
_symmetry.space_group_name_H-M   'P 1'
#
loop_
_entity.id
_entity.type
_entity.pdbx_description
1 polymer ?
#
loop_
_entity_poly.entity_id
_entity_poly.type
_entity_poly.pdbx_seq_one_letter_code
_entity_poly.pdbx_strand_id
1 'polypeptide(L)'
;LVGSEMCIRDRTYSKIKVDKRMHDDYRANYLRQYGRLVDADEVTSDEALSVTLDNGEMNVADAYVGLISMSEEERKPFIGKKVGFKTTVNVNELYKNPSQRAAVLQVKENELEGIKPEFTLEITKIRKFAEPELNEEFFKMAFPAGEVTDEAGLDKFIDAQIGQELRRESDYLFTLQLRDYLVKKAALKMPEKFLKRWLFTINEGKFSMEDIDKDFDQFLKMFTWNYLQKHFIKQDNLSVTKEEALAEAKSLAAAQFAQYGMPSAPEDMLAGYAEKILADKDQGQKIYEKLYEAKVVEDVKSKIKVTEKAVSADDFAKLAKAL
;
A
#
# COMPACT_ATOMS: atom_id res chain seq x y z
N LEU A 1 25.87 10.69 -30.52
CA LEU A 1 25.61 12.12 -30.78
C LEU A 1 24.34 12.59 -30.07
N VAL A 2 24.31 12.43 -28.74
CA VAL A 2 23.43 13.20 -27.89
C VAL A 2 24.26 14.43 -27.53
N GLY A 3 24.25 15.41 -28.46
CA GLY A 3 24.98 16.65 -28.26
C GLY A 3 24.44 17.40 -27.05
N SER A 4 25.29 18.23 -26.47
CA SER A 4 25.14 19.08 -25.30
C SER A 4 23.93 20.05 -25.30
N GLU A 5 22.94 19.83 -26.14
CA GLU A 5 21.75 20.67 -26.33
C GLU A 5 20.46 19.86 -26.38
N MET A 6 20.32 18.89 -25.47
CA MET A 6 18.99 18.39 -25.18
C MET A 6 18.29 19.48 -24.39
N CYS A 7 17.76 20.50 -25.10
CA CYS A 7 16.97 21.58 -24.50
C CYS A 7 15.69 21.02 -23.86
N ILE A 8 15.85 20.45 -22.68
CA ILE A 8 14.73 20.10 -21.81
C ILE A 8 14.41 21.40 -21.07
N ARG A 9 13.53 22.25 -21.65
CA ARG A 9 13.35 23.59 -21.09
C ARG A 9 12.41 23.62 -19.90
N ASP A 10 11.24 23.02 -20.01
CA ASP A 10 10.22 23.16 -18.98
C ASP A 10 9.49 21.82 -18.76
N ARG A 11 9.38 21.39 -17.51
CA ARG A 11 8.61 20.21 -17.11
C ARG A 11 7.66 20.54 -15.98
N THR A 12 6.47 19.97 -16.05
CA THR A 12 5.49 20.13 -15.00
C THR A 12 5.65 19.00 -13.99
N TYR A 13 5.83 19.37 -12.73
CA TYR A 13 5.77 18.46 -11.59
C TYR A 13 4.37 18.53 -11.01
N SER A 14 3.61 17.44 -11.11
CA SER A 14 2.24 17.37 -10.60
C SER A 14 2.28 17.02 -9.12
N LYS A 15 2.07 18.04 -8.28
CA LYS A 15 2.03 17.90 -6.81
C LYS A 15 0.60 17.66 -6.36
N ILE A 16 0.32 16.52 -5.78
CA ILE A 16 -1.00 16.20 -5.25
C ILE A 16 -1.26 17.06 -4.02
N LYS A 17 -2.43 17.70 -3.96
CA LYS A 17 -2.88 18.46 -2.78
C LYS A 17 -3.46 17.50 -1.75
N VAL A 18 -3.04 17.65 -0.50
CA VAL A 18 -3.74 17.07 0.64
C VAL A 18 -5.08 17.79 0.76
N ASP A 19 -6.17 17.07 0.71
CA ASP A 19 -7.50 17.60 0.95
C ASP A 19 -7.99 17.17 2.34
N LYS A 20 -9.07 17.82 2.80
CA LYS A 20 -9.63 17.57 4.13
C LYS A 20 -10.06 16.12 4.31
N ARG A 21 -10.62 15.51 3.26
CA ARG A 21 -11.09 14.12 3.31
C ARG A 21 -9.93 13.16 3.53
N MET A 22 -8.82 13.33 2.79
CA MET A 22 -7.61 12.54 2.99
C MET A 22 -7.08 12.65 4.41
N HIS A 23 -7.04 13.88 4.94
CA HIS A 23 -6.62 14.13 6.32
C HIS A 23 -7.54 13.42 7.32
N ASP A 24 -8.86 13.60 7.19
CA ASP A 24 -9.85 13.02 8.11
C ASP A 24 -9.82 11.48 8.05
N ASP A 25 -9.74 10.89 6.85
CA ASP A 25 -9.64 9.43 6.64
C ASP A 25 -8.34 8.87 7.26
N TYR A 26 -7.20 9.55 7.04
CA TYR A 26 -5.92 9.13 7.60
C TYR A 26 -5.92 9.23 9.12
N ARG A 27 -6.44 10.33 9.67
CA ARG A 27 -6.57 10.55 11.10
C ARG A 27 -7.44 9.46 11.75
N ALA A 28 -8.60 9.18 11.18
CA ALA A 28 -9.50 8.13 11.68
C ALA A 28 -8.81 6.76 11.68
N ASN A 29 -8.10 6.40 10.60
CA ASN A 29 -7.36 5.16 10.51
C ASN A 29 -6.19 5.09 11.51
N TYR A 30 -5.47 6.21 11.71
CA TYR A 30 -4.38 6.29 12.67
C TYR A 30 -4.89 6.12 14.11
N LEU A 31 -5.94 6.84 14.49
CA LEU A 31 -6.54 6.76 15.84
C LEU A 31 -7.16 5.39 16.11
N ARG A 32 -7.68 4.73 15.07
CA ARG A 32 -8.24 3.38 15.19
C ARG A 32 -7.23 2.35 15.70
N GLN A 33 -5.93 2.55 15.44
CA GLN A 33 -4.88 1.64 15.93
C GLN A 33 -4.71 1.69 17.46
N TYR A 34 -5.10 2.80 18.07
CA TYR A 34 -4.99 3.06 19.52
C TYR A 34 -6.34 2.99 20.26
N GLY A 35 -7.40 2.72 19.52
CA GLY A 35 -8.73 2.59 20.09
C GLY A 35 -8.91 1.27 20.83
N ARG A 36 -9.94 1.21 21.65
CA ARG A 36 -10.29 0.02 22.44
C ARG A 36 -11.76 -0.32 22.34
N LEU A 37 -12.07 -1.57 22.53
CA LEU A 37 -13.43 -2.02 22.69
C LEU A 37 -13.90 -1.70 24.11
N VAL A 38 -14.97 -0.93 24.23
CA VAL A 38 -15.63 -0.61 25.51
C VAL A 38 -17.03 -1.17 25.52
N ASP A 39 -17.54 -1.49 26.70
CA ASP A 39 -18.90 -1.99 26.85
C ASP A 39 -19.91 -0.89 26.47
N ALA A 40 -20.99 -1.30 25.84
CA ALA A 40 -22.10 -0.46 25.45
C ALA A 40 -23.43 -1.07 25.91
N ASP A 41 -24.42 -0.21 26.20
CA ASP A 41 -25.73 -0.66 26.68
C ASP A 41 -26.67 -1.06 25.56
N GLU A 42 -26.45 -0.52 24.36
CA GLU A 42 -27.35 -0.65 23.21
C GLU A 42 -26.57 -0.68 21.90
N VAL A 43 -27.08 -1.43 20.93
CA VAL A 43 -26.54 -1.49 19.56
C VAL A 43 -26.98 -0.25 18.78
N THR A 44 -26.04 0.55 18.32
CA THR A 44 -26.31 1.78 17.56
C THR A 44 -25.94 1.69 16.09
N SER A 45 -24.87 0.95 15.73
CA SER A 45 -24.39 0.86 14.34
C SER A 45 -23.60 -0.41 14.02
N ASP A 46 -22.35 -0.47 14.39
CA ASP A 46 -21.35 -1.46 13.95
C ASP A 46 -20.61 -2.15 15.10
N GLU A 47 -21.27 -2.20 16.25
CA GLU A 47 -20.74 -2.81 17.45
C GLU A 47 -20.40 -4.29 17.26
N ALA A 48 -19.53 -4.78 18.14
CA ALA A 48 -19.22 -6.19 18.28
C ALA A 48 -20.10 -6.80 19.38
N LEU A 49 -20.80 -7.87 19.04
CA LEU A 49 -21.65 -8.57 19.98
C LEU A 49 -21.00 -9.87 20.44
N SER A 50 -21.04 -10.16 21.74
CA SER A 50 -20.95 -11.52 22.23
C SER A 50 -22.36 -12.07 22.36
N VAL A 51 -22.61 -13.24 21.81
CA VAL A 51 -23.93 -13.84 21.81
C VAL A 51 -23.86 -15.32 22.24
N THR A 52 -24.94 -15.81 22.80
CA THR A 52 -25.16 -17.26 22.93
C THR A 52 -26.05 -17.71 21.79
N LEU A 53 -25.68 -18.77 21.11
CA LEU A 53 -26.46 -19.42 20.04
C LEU A 53 -26.88 -20.81 20.50
N ASP A 54 -28.17 -21.10 20.49
CA ASP A 54 -28.74 -22.40 20.91
C ASP A 54 -29.79 -22.88 19.90
N ASN A 55 -29.63 -24.09 19.39
CA ASN A 55 -30.60 -24.73 18.52
C ASN A 55 -31.20 -26.02 19.12
N GLY A 56 -30.98 -26.25 20.43
CA GLY A 56 -31.44 -27.46 21.15
C GLY A 56 -30.53 -28.67 20.98
N GLU A 57 -29.67 -28.74 19.97
CA GLU A 57 -28.68 -29.78 19.77
C GLU A 57 -27.25 -29.26 20.01
N MET A 58 -27.04 -28.00 19.75
CA MET A 58 -25.75 -27.27 19.90
C MET A 58 -25.96 -25.98 20.65
N ASN A 59 -25.06 -25.72 21.62
CA ASN A 59 -25.02 -24.45 22.34
C ASN A 59 -23.61 -23.85 22.19
N VAL A 60 -23.53 -22.64 21.65
CA VAL A 60 -22.28 -21.88 21.47
C VAL A 60 -22.34 -20.67 22.37
N ALA A 61 -21.57 -20.71 23.44
CA ALA A 61 -21.41 -19.58 24.34
C ALA A 61 -20.37 -18.59 23.82
N ASP A 62 -20.57 -17.29 24.07
CA ASP A 62 -19.64 -16.20 23.70
C ASP A 62 -19.25 -16.20 22.22
N ALA A 63 -20.17 -16.58 21.33
CA ALA A 63 -19.96 -16.45 19.90
C ALA A 63 -19.79 -14.96 19.54
N TYR A 64 -18.81 -14.67 18.69
CA TYR A 64 -18.53 -13.32 18.25
C TYR A 64 -19.34 -12.96 17.00
N VAL A 65 -20.11 -11.91 17.07
CA VAL A 65 -20.87 -11.35 15.95
C VAL A 65 -20.44 -9.90 15.72
N GLY A 66 -19.63 -9.66 14.70
CA GLY A 66 -19.14 -8.33 14.32
C GLY A 66 -20.11 -7.66 13.34
N LEU A 67 -20.88 -6.70 13.79
CA LEU A 67 -21.84 -6.00 12.93
C LEU A 67 -21.14 -5.16 11.84
N ILE A 68 -19.90 -4.75 12.03
CA ILE A 68 -19.12 -4.00 11.04
C ILE A 68 -18.95 -4.76 9.72
N SER A 69 -18.93 -6.10 9.75
CA SER A 69 -18.79 -6.95 8.55
C SER A 69 -20.11 -7.26 7.86
N MET A 70 -21.24 -6.83 8.42
CA MET A 70 -22.57 -7.06 7.90
C MET A 70 -23.05 -5.89 7.05
N SER A 71 -23.90 -6.17 6.07
CA SER A 71 -24.63 -5.15 5.32
C SER A 71 -25.63 -4.41 6.22
N GLU A 72 -26.11 -3.24 5.78
CA GLU A 72 -27.13 -2.49 6.54
C GLU A 72 -28.40 -3.30 6.78
N GLU A 73 -28.80 -4.14 5.82
CA GLU A 73 -29.96 -5.00 5.94
C GLU A 73 -29.80 -6.08 7.00
N GLU A 74 -28.63 -6.69 7.07
CA GLU A 74 -28.28 -7.72 8.05
C GLU A 74 -28.17 -7.17 9.47
N ARG A 75 -27.78 -5.88 9.63
CA ARG A 75 -27.69 -5.20 10.93
C ARG A 75 -29.02 -4.75 11.49
N LYS A 76 -30.02 -4.43 10.65
CA LYS A 76 -31.33 -3.90 11.10
C LYS A 76 -31.97 -4.63 12.28
N PRO A 77 -31.97 -5.99 12.35
CA PRO A 77 -32.57 -6.71 13.47
C PRO A 77 -31.92 -6.44 14.82
N PHE A 78 -30.66 -5.98 14.82
CA PHE A 78 -29.85 -5.76 16.02
C PHE A 78 -29.88 -4.31 16.49
N ILE A 79 -30.14 -3.35 15.61
CA ILE A 79 -30.15 -1.93 15.95
C ILE A 79 -31.22 -1.64 17.03
N GLY A 80 -30.82 -0.87 18.05
CA GLY A 80 -31.68 -0.54 19.19
C GLY A 80 -31.87 -1.67 20.20
N LYS A 81 -31.13 -2.78 20.06
CA LYS A 81 -31.23 -3.91 20.99
C LYS A 81 -30.21 -3.78 22.11
N LYS A 82 -30.57 -4.33 23.29
CA LYS A 82 -29.78 -4.29 24.51
C LYS A 82 -29.31 -5.69 24.89
N VAL A 83 -28.38 -5.76 25.85
CA VAL A 83 -27.99 -7.01 26.48
C VAL A 83 -29.21 -7.75 27.02
N GLY A 84 -29.27 -9.07 26.81
CA GLY A 84 -30.44 -9.91 27.15
C GLY A 84 -31.47 -10.02 26.02
N PHE A 85 -31.34 -9.31 24.92
CA PHE A 85 -32.24 -9.46 23.77
C PHE A 85 -32.10 -10.84 23.16
N LYS A 86 -33.25 -11.50 22.93
CA LYS A 86 -33.33 -12.82 22.30
C LYS A 86 -34.10 -12.73 20.99
N THR A 87 -33.60 -13.45 19.98
CA THR A 87 -34.27 -13.59 18.69
C THR A 87 -33.88 -14.91 18.04
N THR A 88 -34.69 -15.39 17.11
CA THR A 88 -34.32 -16.54 16.28
C THR A 88 -33.63 -16.04 15.01
N VAL A 89 -32.48 -16.60 14.70
CA VAL A 89 -31.71 -16.28 13.50
C VAL A 89 -31.40 -17.54 12.70
N ASN A 90 -31.39 -17.40 11.39
CA ASN A 90 -30.86 -18.43 10.50
C ASN A 90 -29.38 -18.09 10.20
N VAL A 91 -28.47 -18.91 10.70
CA VAL A 91 -27.02 -18.64 10.55
C VAL A 91 -26.54 -18.63 9.09
N ASN A 92 -27.27 -19.27 8.17
CA ASN A 92 -26.97 -19.24 6.74
C ASN A 92 -27.32 -17.89 6.10
N GLU A 93 -28.31 -17.18 6.68
CA GLU A 93 -28.69 -15.83 6.26
C GLU A 93 -27.87 -14.78 6.96
N LEU A 94 -27.47 -15.04 8.21
CA LEU A 94 -26.64 -14.14 9.01
C LEU A 94 -25.25 -13.96 8.40
N TYR A 95 -24.68 -15.04 7.85
CA TYR A 95 -23.39 -15.02 7.16
C TYR A 95 -23.44 -15.90 5.90
N LYS A 96 -23.30 -15.28 4.73
CA LYS A 96 -23.26 -16.00 3.44
C LYS A 96 -21.97 -16.80 3.23
N ASN A 97 -20.88 -16.36 3.86
CA ASN A 97 -19.56 -17.00 3.75
C ASN A 97 -19.46 -18.20 4.72
N PRO A 98 -19.15 -19.41 4.22
CA PRO A 98 -18.99 -20.61 5.07
C PRO A 98 -17.94 -20.45 6.18
N SER A 99 -16.80 -19.84 5.89
CA SER A 99 -15.73 -19.61 6.88
C SER A 99 -16.21 -18.73 8.03
N GLN A 100 -17.01 -17.70 7.77
CA GLN A 100 -17.58 -16.83 8.80
C GLN A 100 -18.62 -17.61 9.65
N ARG A 101 -19.47 -18.44 9.03
CA ARG A 101 -20.40 -19.30 9.77
C ARG A 101 -19.66 -20.26 10.68
N ALA A 102 -18.62 -20.92 10.17
CA ALA A 102 -17.80 -21.85 10.94
C ALA A 102 -17.16 -21.14 12.16
N ALA A 103 -16.64 -19.94 11.95
CA ALA A 103 -16.04 -19.12 13.02
C ALA A 103 -17.07 -18.73 14.11
N VAL A 104 -18.28 -18.30 13.72
CA VAL A 104 -19.34 -17.92 14.66
C VAL A 104 -19.86 -19.13 15.43
N LEU A 105 -20.01 -20.28 14.76
CA LEU A 105 -20.43 -21.52 15.40
C LEU A 105 -19.28 -22.25 16.12
N GLN A 106 -18.06 -21.75 16.03
CA GLN A 106 -16.86 -22.35 16.63
C GLN A 106 -16.61 -23.80 16.17
N VAL A 107 -16.90 -24.10 14.89
CA VAL A 107 -16.72 -25.41 14.25
C VAL A 107 -15.81 -25.29 13.03
N LYS A 108 -15.41 -26.41 12.44
CA LYS A 108 -14.70 -26.42 11.15
C LYS A 108 -15.70 -26.31 10.00
N GLU A 109 -15.27 -25.79 8.84
CA GLU A 109 -16.14 -25.64 7.67
C GLU A 109 -16.78 -26.95 7.21
N ASN A 110 -16.06 -28.06 7.30
CA ASN A 110 -16.55 -29.40 6.94
C ASN A 110 -17.59 -29.95 7.94
N GLU A 111 -17.76 -29.33 9.09
CA GLU A 111 -18.75 -29.73 10.12
C GLU A 111 -20.05 -28.93 10.00
N LEU A 112 -20.11 -27.94 9.10
CA LEU A 112 -21.33 -27.16 8.86
C LEU A 112 -22.45 -27.95 8.22
N GLU A 113 -22.12 -28.99 7.44
CA GLU A 113 -23.10 -29.90 6.85
C GLU A 113 -23.74 -30.75 7.94
N GLY A 114 -25.04 -30.57 8.18
CA GLY A 114 -25.79 -31.27 9.20
C GLY A 114 -26.19 -30.48 10.43
N ILE A 115 -25.66 -29.27 10.58
CA ILE A 115 -26.08 -28.34 11.64
C ILE A 115 -27.42 -27.70 11.25
N LYS A 116 -28.42 -27.78 12.13
CA LYS A 116 -29.67 -27.05 11.94
C LYS A 116 -29.42 -25.56 11.94
N PRO A 117 -29.84 -24.82 10.89
CA PRO A 117 -29.44 -23.42 10.72
C PRO A 117 -30.19 -22.43 11.62
N GLU A 118 -31.27 -22.81 12.25
CA GLU A 118 -32.07 -21.93 13.12
C GLU A 118 -31.56 -22.03 14.55
N PHE A 119 -31.11 -20.87 15.05
CA PHE A 119 -30.61 -20.70 16.41
C PHE A 119 -31.38 -19.61 17.15
N THR A 120 -31.64 -19.83 18.42
CA THR A 120 -32.00 -18.78 19.34
C THR A 120 -30.69 -18.01 19.69
N LEU A 121 -30.63 -16.75 19.31
CA LEU A 121 -29.54 -15.84 19.62
C LEU A 121 -29.89 -15.00 20.84
N GLU A 122 -29.01 -14.97 21.83
CA GLU A 122 -29.12 -14.07 23.00
C GLU A 122 -27.88 -13.17 23.05
N ILE A 123 -28.07 -11.84 23.10
CA ILE A 123 -26.97 -10.89 23.25
C ILE A 123 -26.51 -10.90 24.70
N THR A 124 -25.26 -11.32 24.94
CA THR A 124 -24.67 -11.37 26.29
C THR A 124 -23.81 -10.13 26.61
N LYS A 125 -23.13 -9.57 25.57
CA LYS A 125 -22.35 -8.33 25.69
C LYS A 125 -22.43 -7.54 24.38
N ILE A 126 -22.40 -6.22 24.52
CA ILE A 126 -22.30 -5.29 23.40
C ILE A 126 -21.01 -4.50 23.63
N ARG A 127 -20.12 -4.49 22.65
CA ARG A 127 -18.88 -3.71 22.71
C ARG A 127 -18.78 -2.81 21.48
N LYS A 128 -18.56 -1.53 21.73
CA LYS A 128 -18.29 -0.54 20.68
C LYS A 128 -16.81 -0.21 20.63
N PHE A 129 -16.34 0.10 19.46
CA PHE A 129 -15.02 0.69 19.30
C PHE A 129 -15.07 2.14 19.80
N ALA A 130 -14.24 2.46 20.77
CA ALA A 130 -14.05 3.82 21.25
C ALA A 130 -12.69 4.31 20.77
N GLU A 131 -12.72 5.47 20.10
CA GLU A 131 -11.48 6.18 19.77
C GLU A 131 -10.73 6.54 21.05
N PRO A 132 -9.39 6.63 20.99
CA PRO A 132 -8.60 7.04 22.14
C PRO A 132 -8.92 8.51 22.49
N GLU A 133 -8.94 8.83 23.78
CA GLU A 133 -8.93 10.22 24.23
C GLU A 133 -7.55 10.81 23.91
N LEU A 134 -7.51 11.98 23.25
CA LEU A 134 -6.29 12.69 22.89
C LEU A 134 -5.69 13.42 24.09
N ASN A 135 -5.33 12.64 25.10
CA ASN A 135 -4.75 13.12 26.36
C ASN A 135 -3.22 12.86 26.38
N GLU A 136 -2.55 13.32 27.43
CA GLU A 136 -1.11 13.18 27.59
C GLU A 136 -0.63 11.71 27.57
N GLU A 137 -1.45 10.79 28.07
CA GLU A 137 -1.15 9.36 28.10
C GLU A 137 -1.15 8.77 26.67
N PHE A 138 -2.13 9.16 25.85
CA PHE A 138 -2.18 8.81 24.44
C PHE A 138 -0.92 9.28 23.70
N PHE A 139 -0.55 10.56 23.84
CA PHE A 139 0.61 11.11 23.13
C PHE A 139 1.92 10.45 23.57
N LYS A 140 2.09 10.14 24.85
CA LYS A 140 3.26 9.39 25.33
C LYS A 140 3.34 7.96 24.76
N MET A 141 2.19 7.32 24.59
CA MET A 141 2.11 5.98 24.04
C MET A 141 2.35 5.97 22.52
N ALA A 142 1.68 6.88 21.81
CA ALA A 142 1.75 6.95 20.34
C ALA A 142 3.07 7.57 19.83
N PHE A 143 3.65 8.48 20.60
CA PHE A 143 4.87 9.22 20.27
C PHE A 143 5.87 9.21 21.42
N PRO A 144 6.54 8.04 21.66
CA PRO A 144 7.46 7.89 22.79
C PRO A 144 8.66 8.84 22.77
N ALA A 145 9.06 9.30 21.58
CA ALA A 145 10.14 10.28 21.42
C ALA A 145 9.72 11.73 21.71
N GLY A 146 8.42 11.96 21.95
CA GLY A 146 7.89 13.27 22.35
C GLY A 146 7.76 14.29 21.20
N GLU A 147 7.79 13.83 19.95
CA GLU A 147 7.68 14.70 18.77
C GLU A 147 6.27 15.28 18.58
N VAL A 148 5.25 14.64 19.14
CA VAL A 148 3.86 15.09 19.13
C VAL A 148 3.31 15.02 20.56
N THR A 149 2.77 16.13 21.05
CA THR A 149 2.32 16.27 22.44
C THR A 149 0.88 16.76 22.57
N ASP A 150 0.28 17.19 21.46
CA ASP A 150 -1.08 17.73 21.40
C ASP A 150 -1.77 17.44 20.07
N GLU A 151 -3.05 17.77 19.99
CA GLU A 151 -3.87 17.53 18.80
C GLU A 151 -3.37 18.32 17.58
N ALA A 152 -2.93 19.54 17.76
CA ALA A 152 -2.39 20.36 16.67
C ALA A 152 -1.08 19.77 16.12
N GLY A 153 -0.25 19.18 16.98
CA GLY A 153 0.92 18.42 16.61
C GLY A 153 0.58 17.15 15.84
N LEU A 154 -0.48 16.43 16.25
CA LEU A 154 -0.99 15.25 15.56
C LEU A 154 -1.45 15.58 14.15
N ASP A 155 -2.23 16.65 13.97
CA ASP A 155 -2.70 17.08 12.65
C ASP A 155 -1.52 17.43 11.72
N LYS A 156 -0.51 18.13 12.23
CA LYS A 156 0.73 18.42 11.46
C LYS A 156 1.51 17.15 11.11
N PHE A 157 1.57 16.19 12.03
CA PHE A 157 2.21 14.90 11.78
C PHE A 157 1.47 14.15 10.67
N ILE A 158 0.14 14.09 10.72
CA ILE A 158 -0.70 13.45 9.71
C ILE A 158 -0.50 14.12 8.35
N ASP A 159 -0.57 15.45 8.28
CA ASP A 159 -0.32 16.20 7.04
C ASP A 159 1.07 15.92 6.46
N ALA A 160 2.09 15.81 7.31
CA ALA A 160 3.44 15.47 6.89
C ALA A 160 3.53 14.05 6.34
N GLN A 161 2.88 13.07 6.97
CA GLN A 161 2.84 11.67 6.50
C GLN A 161 2.15 11.56 5.15
N ILE A 162 0.93 12.11 5.03
CA ILE A 162 0.19 12.14 3.76
C ILE A 162 1.04 12.86 2.69
N GLY A 163 1.62 14.02 3.03
CA GLY A 163 2.46 14.78 2.12
C GLY A 163 3.69 14.00 1.63
N GLN A 164 4.27 13.16 2.48
CA GLN A 164 5.38 12.29 2.11
C GLN A 164 4.95 11.17 1.15
N GLU A 165 3.80 10.53 1.41
CA GLU A 165 3.24 9.49 0.53
C GLU A 165 2.89 10.07 -0.84
N LEU A 166 2.15 11.18 -0.87
CA LEU A 166 1.78 11.86 -2.11
C LEU A 166 2.98 12.40 -2.90
N ARG A 167 4.06 12.75 -2.21
CA ARG A 167 5.30 13.14 -2.86
C ARG A 167 5.95 11.96 -3.59
N ARG A 168 5.96 10.78 -3.00
CA ARG A 168 6.47 9.57 -3.66
C ARG A 168 5.71 9.27 -4.94
N GLU A 169 4.37 9.38 -4.92
CA GLU A 169 3.54 9.23 -6.11
C GLU A 169 3.86 10.28 -7.17
N SER A 170 4.00 11.54 -6.75
CA SER A 170 4.34 12.66 -7.64
C SER A 170 5.72 12.50 -8.27
N ASP A 171 6.71 12.07 -7.49
CA ASP A 171 8.07 11.80 -7.96
C ASP A 171 8.10 10.62 -8.95
N TYR A 172 7.32 9.57 -8.66
CA TYR A 172 7.18 8.43 -9.56
C TYR A 172 6.55 8.82 -10.91
N LEU A 173 5.44 9.55 -10.89
CA LEU A 173 4.79 10.06 -12.11
C LEU A 173 5.75 10.95 -12.92
N PHE A 174 6.44 11.86 -12.25
CA PHE A 174 7.43 12.73 -12.88
C PHE A 174 8.55 11.91 -13.54
N THR A 175 9.06 10.89 -12.88
CA THR A 175 10.08 9.97 -13.42
C THR A 175 9.59 9.30 -14.70
N LEU A 176 8.37 8.76 -14.70
CA LEU A 176 7.79 8.12 -15.89
C LEU A 176 7.63 9.10 -17.05
N GLN A 177 7.11 10.30 -16.78
CA GLN A 177 6.95 11.36 -17.77
C GLN A 177 8.29 11.84 -18.34
N LEU A 178 9.29 12.01 -17.48
CA LEU A 178 10.63 12.39 -17.89
C LEU A 178 11.28 11.32 -18.77
N ARG A 179 11.18 10.07 -18.36
CA ARG A 179 11.68 8.92 -19.12
C ARG A 179 11.06 8.85 -20.51
N ASP A 180 9.72 8.89 -20.61
CA ASP A 180 9.01 8.84 -21.89
C ASP A 180 9.42 10.01 -22.81
N TYR A 181 9.55 11.19 -22.24
CA TYR A 181 10.00 12.35 -22.97
C TYR A 181 11.43 12.21 -23.50
N LEU A 182 12.37 11.78 -22.63
CA LEU A 182 13.77 11.62 -23.01
C LEU A 182 13.96 10.56 -24.09
N VAL A 183 13.24 9.43 -23.97
CA VAL A 183 13.23 8.37 -24.98
C VAL A 183 12.71 8.88 -26.32
N LYS A 184 11.58 9.59 -26.33
CA LYS A 184 11.02 10.19 -27.56
C LYS A 184 11.95 11.23 -28.17
N LYS A 185 12.55 12.08 -27.35
CA LYS A 185 13.43 13.16 -27.83
C LYS A 185 14.77 12.66 -28.34
N ALA A 186 15.33 11.63 -27.73
CA ALA A 186 16.57 11.03 -28.19
C ALA A 186 16.48 10.49 -29.60
N ALA A 187 15.29 10.02 -30.01
CA ALA A 187 14.97 9.52 -31.35
C ALA A 187 16.07 8.57 -31.91
N LEU A 188 16.60 7.69 -31.05
CA LEU A 188 17.70 6.81 -31.43
C LEU A 188 17.23 5.83 -32.49
N LYS A 189 17.95 5.77 -33.61
CA LYS A 189 17.74 4.77 -34.65
C LYS A 189 18.38 3.46 -34.23
N MET A 190 17.58 2.51 -33.81
CA MET A 190 18.04 1.18 -33.40
C MET A 190 17.94 0.19 -34.53
N PRO A 191 18.85 -0.82 -34.63
CA PRO A 191 18.80 -1.87 -35.62
C PRO A 191 17.72 -2.91 -35.26
N GLU A 192 16.45 -2.59 -35.45
CA GLU A 192 15.29 -3.38 -34.99
C GLU A 192 15.34 -4.84 -35.43
N LYS A 193 15.65 -5.10 -36.74
CA LYS A 193 15.74 -6.46 -37.26
C LYS A 193 16.82 -7.30 -36.56
N PHE A 194 17.91 -6.65 -36.17
CA PHE A 194 18.97 -7.32 -35.41
C PHE A 194 18.49 -7.57 -33.96
N LEU A 195 17.92 -6.60 -33.31
CA LEU A 195 17.43 -6.72 -31.92
C LEU A 195 16.36 -7.80 -31.78
N LYS A 196 15.42 -7.89 -32.71
CA LYS A 196 14.38 -8.95 -32.70
C LYS A 196 15.00 -10.34 -32.82
N ARG A 197 15.95 -10.55 -33.76
CA ARG A 197 16.66 -11.83 -33.89
C ARG A 197 17.51 -12.15 -32.67
N TRP A 198 18.15 -11.13 -32.10
CA TRP A 198 18.95 -11.28 -30.89
C TRP A 198 18.09 -11.70 -29.71
N LEU A 199 16.94 -11.06 -29.50
CA LEU A 199 15.96 -11.43 -28.46
C LEU A 199 15.49 -12.87 -28.61
N PHE A 200 15.17 -13.29 -29.83
CA PHE A 200 14.78 -14.67 -30.11
C PHE A 200 15.90 -15.66 -29.72
N THR A 201 17.13 -15.34 -30.09
CA THR A 201 18.28 -16.22 -29.84
C THR A 201 18.63 -16.34 -28.37
N ILE A 202 18.67 -15.22 -27.63
CA ILE A 202 19.05 -15.23 -26.19
C ILE A 202 18.00 -15.87 -25.29
N ASN A 203 16.74 -15.87 -25.72
CA ASN A 203 15.65 -16.53 -25.01
C ASN A 203 15.49 -18.00 -25.41
N GLU A 204 16.40 -18.55 -26.19
CA GLU A 204 16.43 -19.97 -26.57
C GLU A 204 15.09 -20.47 -27.17
N GLY A 205 14.36 -19.58 -27.85
CA GLY A 205 13.07 -19.88 -28.45
C GLY A 205 11.90 -19.99 -27.46
N LYS A 206 12.06 -19.53 -26.22
CA LYS A 206 10.95 -19.47 -25.22
C LYS A 206 9.82 -18.57 -25.66
N PHE A 207 10.12 -17.55 -26.48
CA PHE A 207 9.15 -16.64 -27.08
C PHE A 207 9.14 -16.80 -28.58
N SER A 208 7.96 -16.81 -29.19
CA SER A 208 7.84 -16.79 -30.65
C SER A 208 8.24 -15.43 -31.23
N MET A 209 8.50 -15.37 -32.54
CA MET A 209 8.75 -14.09 -33.21
C MET A 209 7.51 -13.17 -33.13
N GLU A 210 6.29 -13.73 -33.10
CA GLU A 210 5.03 -12.99 -32.95
C GLU A 210 4.93 -12.36 -31.56
N ASP A 211 5.31 -13.07 -30.49
CA ASP A 211 5.34 -12.52 -29.12
C ASP A 211 6.36 -11.37 -29.04
N ILE A 212 7.54 -11.56 -29.65
CA ILE A 212 8.56 -10.53 -29.69
C ILE A 212 8.05 -9.30 -30.47
N ASP A 213 7.40 -9.49 -31.62
CA ASP A 213 6.87 -8.39 -32.41
C ASP A 213 5.78 -7.58 -31.66
N LYS A 214 4.94 -8.26 -30.91
CA LYS A 214 3.89 -7.64 -30.11
C LYS A 214 4.43 -6.71 -29.03
N ASP A 215 5.49 -7.12 -28.34
CA ASP A 215 6.04 -6.40 -27.19
C ASP A 215 7.29 -5.57 -27.54
N PHE A 216 7.69 -5.58 -28.81
CA PHE A 216 8.94 -4.97 -29.26
C PHE A 216 9.05 -3.48 -29.01
N ASP A 217 7.96 -2.73 -29.18
CA ASP A 217 7.94 -1.29 -28.95
C ASP A 217 8.21 -0.96 -27.46
N GLN A 218 7.66 -1.75 -26.56
CA GLN A 218 7.91 -1.59 -25.14
C GLN A 218 9.36 -1.95 -24.79
N PHE A 219 9.87 -3.04 -25.34
CA PHE A 219 11.27 -3.41 -25.21
C PHE A 219 12.19 -2.31 -25.73
N LEU A 220 11.89 -1.73 -26.89
CA LEU A 220 12.70 -0.68 -27.51
C LEU A 220 12.74 0.59 -26.64
N LYS A 221 11.60 0.98 -26.04
CA LYS A 221 11.55 2.09 -25.08
C LYS A 221 12.44 1.83 -23.86
N MET A 222 12.33 0.63 -23.28
CA MET A 222 13.14 0.23 -22.13
C MET A 222 14.64 0.17 -22.47
N PHE A 223 14.99 -0.41 -23.61
CA PHE A 223 16.37 -0.49 -24.08
C PHE A 223 16.96 0.90 -24.33
N THR A 224 16.19 1.79 -24.96
CA THR A 224 16.59 3.19 -25.20
C THR A 224 16.80 3.92 -23.87
N TRP A 225 15.92 3.73 -22.91
CA TRP A 225 16.08 4.33 -21.57
C TRP A 225 17.36 3.85 -20.87
N ASN A 226 17.62 2.55 -20.87
CA ASN A 226 18.83 1.99 -20.28
C ASN A 226 20.11 2.54 -20.95
N TYR A 227 20.06 2.75 -22.27
CA TYR A 227 21.16 3.38 -22.98
C TYR A 227 21.38 4.83 -22.55
N LEU A 228 20.30 5.61 -22.44
CA LEU A 228 20.35 7.00 -21.98
C LEU A 228 20.83 7.10 -20.53
N GLN A 229 20.36 6.23 -19.64
CA GLN A 229 20.85 6.18 -18.26
C GLN A 229 22.37 6.00 -18.22
N LYS A 230 22.89 5.00 -18.94
CA LYS A 230 24.34 4.75 -19.01
C LYS A 230 25.11 5.97 -19.56
N HIS A 231 24.51 6.69 -20.51
CA HIS A 231 25.10 7.91 -21.06
C HIS A 231 25.18 9.01 -20.01
N PHE A 232 24.09 9.31 -19.28
CA PHE A 232 24.06 10.31 -18.21
C PHE A 232 25.02 9.96 -17.07
N ILE A 233 25.00 8.68 -16.62
CA ILE A 233 25.89 8.18 -15.56
C ILE A 233 27.36 8.47 -15.93
N LYS A 234 27.75 8.20 -17.16
CA LYS A 234 29.13 8.42 -17.64
C LYS A 234 29.43 9.89 -17.84
N GLN A 235 28.53 10.65 -18.44
CA GLN A 235 28.72 12.08 -18.74
C GLN A 235 28.86 12.91 -17.48
N ASP A 236 28.01 12.65 -16.48
CA ASP A 236 27.91 13.45 -15.27
C ASP A 236 28.59 12.80 -14.05
N ASN A 237 29.37 11.71 -14.30
CA ASN A 237 30.11 10.94 -13.29
C ASN A 237 29.25 10.53 -12.08
N LEU A 238 28.01 10.11 -12.34
CA LEU A 238 27.10 9.69 -11.28
C LEU A 238 27.56 8.34 -10.71
N SER A 239 27.62 8.25 -9.40
CA SER A 239 28.01 7.04 -8.70
C SER A 239 27.04 6.74 -7.56
N VAL A 240 26.83 5.47 -7.30
CA VAL A 240 26.08 4.98 -6.13
C VAL A 240 27.07 4.40 -5.15
N THR A 241 27.09 4.90 -3.93
CA THR A 241 27.98 4.38 -2.88
C THR A 241 27.42 3.14 -2.25
N LYS A 242 28.27 2.38 -1.55
CA LYS A 242 27.83 1.18 -0.81
C LYS A 242 26.89 1.54 0.34
N GLU A 243 27.11 2.70 0.96
CA GLU A 243 26.29 3.24 2.04
C GLU A 243 24.87 3.53 1.55
N GLU A 244 24.73 4.16 0.39
CA GLU A 244 23.43 4.42 -0.24
C GLU A 244 22.70 3.11 -0.58
N ALA A 245 23.41 2.14 -1.14
CA ALA A 245 22.85 0.83 -1.45
C ALA A 245 22.41 0.09 -0.18
N LEU A 246 23.19 0.18 0.90
CA LEU A 246 22.85 -0.43 2.19
C LEU A 246 21.62 0.24 2.82
N ALA A 247 21.52 1.56 2.74
CA ALA A 247 20.37 2.30 3.24
C ALA A 247 19.08 1.91 2.50
N GLU A 248 19.13 1.78 1.17
CA GLU A 248 17.98 1.33 0.37
C GLU A 248 17.62 -0.12 0.68
N ALA A 249 18.61 -1.01 0.83
CA ALA A 249 18.39 -2.40 1.21
C ALA A 249 17.77 -2.53 2.61
N LYS A 250 18.16 -1.67 3.57
CA LYS A 250 17.54 -1.61 4.90
C LYS A 250 16.08 -1.14 4.82
N SER A 251 15.78 -0.14 4.00
CA SER A 251 14.41 0.32 3.77
C SER A 251 13.52 -0.80 3.22
N LEU A 252 14.05 -1.57 2.25
CA LEU A 252 13.35 -2.73 1.70
C LEU A 252 13.15 -3.82 2.76
N ALA A 253 14.17 -4.10 3.56
CA ALA A 253 14.09 -5.05 4.68
C ALA A 253 13.00 -4.63 5.68
N ALA A 254 12.99 -3.36 6.10
CA ALA A 254 12.01 -2.84 7.05
C ALA A 254 10.57 -3.00 6.52
N ALA A 255 10.35 -2.70 5.22
CA ALA A 255 9.05 -2.89 4.60
C ALA A 255 8.61 -4.36 4.58
N GLN A 256 9.53 -5.30 4.32
CA GLN A 256 9.24 -6.72 4.35
C GLN A 256 8.93 -7.21 5.78
N PHE A 257 9.73 -6.81 6.77
CA PHE A 257 9.47 -7.17 8.17
C PHE A 257 8.13 -6.63 8.67
N ALA A 258 7.75 -5.41 8.26
CA ALA A 258 6.45 -4.84 8.59
C ALA A 258 5.29 -5.69 8.03
N GLN A 259 5.41 -6.20 6.79
CA GLN A 259 4.41 -7.10 6.19
C GLN A 259 4.27 -8.42 6.98
N TYR A 260 5.34 -8.89 7.61
CA TYR A 260 5.34 -10.08 8.48
C TYR A 260 4.99 -9.77 9.94
N GLY A 261 4.43 -8.58 10.23
CA GLY A 261 3.97 -8.21 11.57
C GLY A 261 5.06 -7.70 12.51
N MET A 262 6.23 -7.34 11.98
CA MET A 262 7.36 -6.77 12.73
C MET A 262 7.69 -5.35 12.24
N PRO A 263 6.82 -4.35 12.46
CA PRO A 263 7.04 -2.98 11.96
C PRO A 263 8.24 -2.27 12.63
N SER A 264 8.65 -2.75 13.80
CA SER A 264 9.77 -2.20 14.58
C SER A 264 10.88 -3.25 14.75
N ALA A 265 11.34 -3.85 13.64
CA ALA A 265 12.44 -4.81 13.67
C ALA A 265 13.74 -4.13 14.18
N PRO A 266 14.54 -4.81 15.02
CA PRO A 266 15.82 -4.29 15.52
C PRO A 266 16.79 -3.90 14.40
N GLU A 267 17.58 -2.85 14.64
CA GLU A 267 18.48 -2.29 13.63
C GLU A 267 19.56 -3.29 13.16
N ASP A 268 20.08 -4.11 14.06
CA ASP A 268 21.05 -5.17 13.75
C ASP A 268 20.43 -6.25 12.83
N MET A 269 19.18 -6.60 13.06
CA MET A 269 18.45 -7.54 12.21
C MET A 269 18.21 -6.95 10.80
N LEU A 270 17.81 -5.67 10.73
CA LEU A 270 17.63 -4.97 9.46
C LEU A 270 18.96 -4.87 8.69
N ALA A 271 20.05 -4.53 9.39
CA ALA A 271 21.38 -4.44 8.78
C ALA A 271 21.85 -5.78 8.23
N GLY A 272 21.75 -6.86 9.02
CA GLY A 272 22.14 -8.19 8.59
C GLY A 272 21.31 -8.73 7.43
N TYR A 273 20.02 -8.40 7.37
CA TYR A 273 19.17 -8.78 6.24
C TYR A 273 19.47 -7.96 5.00
N ALA A 274 19.72 -6.64 5.15
CA ALA A 274 20.11 -5.76 4.06
C ALA A 274 21.41 -6.19 3.38
N GLU A 275 22.39 -6.64 4.16
CA GLU A 275 23.64 -7.20 3.61
C GLU A 275 23.38 -8.47 2.77
N LYS A 276 22.46 -9.35 3.19
CA LYS A 276 22.07 -10.54 2.43
C LYS A 276 21.37 -10.16 1.11
N ILE A 277 20.49 -9.17 1.14
CA ILE A 277 19.83 -8.64 -0.06
C ILE A 277 20.87 -8.13 -1.06
N LEU A 278 21.88 -7.36 -0.60
CA LEU A 278 22.93 -6.84 -1.46
C LEU A 278 23.91 -7.91 -1.96
N ALA A 279 24.12 -8.97 -1.19
CA ALA A 279 24.95 -10.10 -1.59
C ALA A 279 24.27 -10.99 -2.65
N ASP A 280 22.95 -11.00 -2.68
CA ASP A 280 22.19 -11.66 -3.74
C ASP A 280 22.36 -10.89 -5.04
N LYS A 281 22.80 -11.59 -6.10
CA LYS A 281 23.16 -10.96 -7.38
C LYS A 281 21.99 -10.22 -8.02
N ASP A 282 20.81 -10.82 -8.01
CA ASP A 282 19.65 -10.28 -8.72
C ASP A 282 18.99 -9.14 -7.91
N GLN A 283 18.89 -9.31 -6.60
CA GLN A 283 18.32 -8.28 -5.72
C GLN A 283 19.27 -7.09 -5.57
N GLY A 284 20.55 -7.33 -5.37
CA GLY A 284 21.56 -6.29 -5.28
C GLY A 284 21.63 -5.46 -6.57
N GLN A 285 21.63 -6.12 -7.76
CA GLN A 285 21.58 -5.42 -9.03
C GLN A 285 20.35 -4.50 -9.16
N LYS A 286 19.17 -4.97 -8.79
CA LYS A 286 17.94 -4.17 -8.83
C LYS A 286 18.01 -2.94 -7.92
N ILE A 287 18.65 -3.04 -6.75
CA ILE A 287 18.85 -1.90 -5.85
C ILE A 287 19.77 -0.87 -6.51
N TYR A 288 20.90 -1.28 -7.06
CA TYR A 288 21.80 -0.36 -7.76
C TYR A 288 21.13 0.27 -8.98
N GLU A 289 20.39 -0.50 -9.79
CA GLU A 289 19.64 0.04 -10.93
C GLU A 289 18.63 1.10 -10.51
N LYS A 290 17.87 0.86 -9.43
CA LYS A 290 16.92 1.81 -8.86
C LYS A 290 17.60 3.10 -8.41
N LEU A 291 18.72 2.98 -7.70
CA LEU A 291 19.47 4.13 -7.20
C LEU A 291 20.13 4.95 -8.34
N TYR A 292 20.67 4.27 -9.35
CA TYR A 292 21.17 4.95 -10.54
C TYR A 292 20.07 5.68 -11.30
N GLU A 293 18.89 5.05 -11.45
CA GLU A 293 17.73 5.72 -12.06
C GLU A 293 17.34 6.98 -11.28
N ALA A 294 17.23 6.89 -9.96
CA ALA A 294 16.93 8.03 -9.10
C ALA A 294 17.95 9.15 -9.26
N LYS A 295 19.26 8.83 -9.28
CA LYS A 295 20.34 9.81 -9.47
C LYS A 295 20.29 10.47 -10.86
N VAL A 296 20.02 9.71 -11.90
CA VAL A 296 19.87 10.27 -13.26
C VAL A 296 18.67 11.20 -13.32
N VAL A 297 17.54 10.82 -12.73
CA VAL A 297 16.34 11.66 -12.68
C VAL A 297 16.61 12.96 -11.91
N GLU A 298 17.27 12.88 -10.75
CA GLU A 298 17.62 14.04 -9.94
C GLU A 298 18.60 14.96 -10.66
N ASP A 299 19.63 14.41 -11.29
CA ASP A 299 20.59 15.17 -12.09
C ASP A 299 19.90 15.90 -13.25
N VAL A 300 19.07 15.20 -14.03
CA VAL A 300 18.30 15.84 -15.11
C VAL A 300 17.36 16.90 -14.55
N LYS A 301 16.66 16.60 -13.43
CA LYS A 301 15.76 17.55 -12.74
C LYS A 301 16.47 18.83 -12.32
N SER A 302 17.73 18.75 -11.89
CA SER A 302 18.56 19.91 -11.51
C SER A 302 18.94 20.81 -12.70
N LYS A 303 18.99 20.25 -13.92
CA LYS A 303 19.39 20.94 -15.16
C LYS A 303 18.24 21.53 -15.96
N ILE A 304 17.00 21.27 -15.54
CA ILE A 304 15.78 21.70 -16.22
C ILE A 304 14.99 22.67 -15.33
N LYS A 305 14.13 23.48 -15.95
CA LYS A 305 13.14 24.25 -15.21
C LYS A 305 11.93 23.37 -14.89
N VAL A 306 11.76 23.06 -13.61
CA VAL A 306 10.59 22.34 -13.13
C VAL A 306 9.56 23.33 -12.61
N THR A 307 8.34 23.27 -13.14
CA THR A 307 7.22 24.08 -12.67
C THR A 307 6.27 23.19 -11.88
N GLU A 308 6.14 23.43 -10.58
CA GLU A 308 5.18 22.72 -9.74
C GLU A 308 3.76 23.15 -10.08
N LYS A 309 2.90 22.17 -10.33
CA LYS A 309 1.46 22.36 -10.52
C LYS A 309 0.71 21.52 -9.48
N ALA A 310 -0.03 22.21 -8.62
CA ALA A 310 -0.88 21.53 -7.65
C ALA A 310 -2.11 20.93 -8.38
N VAL A 311 -2.38 19.66 -8.16
CA VAL A 311 -3.47 18.88 -8.78
C VAL A 311 -4.30 18.16 -7.72
N SER A 312 -5.56 17.87 -8.04
CA SER A 312 -6.37 16.96 -7.20
C SER A 312 -5.91 15.50 -7.38
N ALA A 313 -6.28 14.63 -6.45
CA ALA A 313 -6.03 13.19 -6.57
C ALA A 313 -6.67 12.59 -7.84
N ASP A 314 -7.88 13.02 -8.19
CA ASP A 314 -8.59 12.55 -9.39
C ASP A 314 -7.88 12.98 -10.69
N ASP A 315 -7.41 14.22 -10.76
CA ASP A 315 -6.66 14.70 -11.92
C ASP A 315 -5.30 14.03 -12.03
N PHE A 316 -4.65 13.77 -10.89
CA PHE A 316 -3.41 13.00 -10.85
C PHE A 316 -3.62 11.58 -11.37
N ALA A 317 -4.68 10.90 -10.93
CA ALA A 317 -5.02 9.56 -11.41
C ALA A 317 -5.28 9.53 -12.94
N LYS A 318 -5.89 10.57 -13.51
CA LYS A 318 -6.05 10.71 -14.97
C LYS A 318 -4.71 10.86 -15.68
N LEU A 319 -3.78 11.66 -15.11
CA LEU A 319 -2.43 11.83 -15.65
C LEU A 319 -1.63 10.53 -15.62
N ALA A 320 -1.74 9.76 -14.53
CA ALA A 320 -1.06 8.47 -14.39
C ALA A 320 -1.59 7.41 -15.37
N LYS A 321 -2.91 7.41 -15.65
CA LYS A 321 -3.52 6.49 -16.63
C LYS A 321 -3.20 6.81 -18.08
N ALA A 322 -2.76 8.03 -18.38
CA ALA A 322 -2.46 8.49 -19.73
C ALA A 322 -1.03 8.15 -20.20
N LEU A 323 -0.19 7.54 -19.33
CA LEU A 323 1.16 7.09 -19.61
C LEU A 323 1.19 5.63 -19.99
#